data_0fa4f4d93fd46473d0674b7c86b15458
#
_entry.id   0fa4f4d93fd46473d0674b7c86b15458
#
_cell.length_a   1.000
_cell.length_b   1.000
_cell.length_c   1.000
_cell.angle_alpha   90.00
_cell.angle_beta   90.00
_cell.angle_gamma   90.00
#
_symmetry.space_group_name_H-M   'P 1'
#
loop_
_entity.id
_entity.type
_entity.pdbx_description
1 polymer ?
#
loop_
_entity_poly.entity_id
_entity_poly.type
_entity_poly.pdbx_seq_one_letter_code
_entity_poly.pdbx_strand_id
1 'polypeptide(L)'
;MDVINMTGKAALHYAAMLSSAVAVLVVARVAVAQDSAKNSAPNYAALVAAPDRTEADRQTDQRRDPLQLLVFAAPRPGMKVLDMGAGGGYSTELMARTVAPTGVVYGQNPDGLGERAKARFEARLKTPAGQNIVSLVRPFDDPVPPEVRELDLITFLFFYHDTTYMPVDRAAMNRKLYAALKPGGALVIADHSAKAGDGTAVGKTLHRIEDEALRREIEIAGFKLVGQGDFWRHPEDTRDFSIQPPPNKPVDEFVLKFQK
;
A
#
# COMPACT_ATOMS: atom_id res chain seq x y z
N MET A 1 -6.82 -81.91 0.91
CA MET A 1 -8.14 -81.31 0.63
C MET A 1 -8.27 -80.03 1.38
N ASP A 2 -7.54 -79.00 0.93
CA ASP A 2 -7.63 -77.69 1.57
C ASP A 2 -7.71 -76.59 0.52
N VAL A 3 -8.91 -76.04 0.39
CA VAL A 3 -9.13 -74.83 -0.41
C VAL A 3 -9.00 -73.65 0.54
N ILE A 4 -7.83 -73.04 0.59
CA ILE A 4 -7.49 -71.91 1.46
C ILE A 4 -7.69 -70.58 0.72
N ASN A 5 -8.67 -69.92 1.10
CA ASN A 5 -8.85 -68.52 1.48
C ASN A 5 -7.71 -67.58 1.01
N MET A 6 -7.82 -67.04 -0.20
CA MET A 6 -6.97 -65.98 -0.75
C MET A 6 -7.72 -64.66 -1.03
N THR A 7 -8.87 -64.43 -0.47
CA THR A 7 -9.68 -63.21 -0.80
C THR A 7 -9.59 -62.06 0.21
N GLY A 8 -8.96 -62.26 1.39
CA GLY A 8 -8.94 -61.25 2.47
C GLY A 8 -7.85 -60.18 2.41
N LYS A 9 -6.71 -60.48 1.76
CA LYS A 9 -5.57 -59.55 1.79
C LYS A 9 -5.53 -58.54 0.65
N ALA A 10 -6.14 -58.84 -0.48
CA ALA A 10 -6.20 -57.91 -1.63
C ALA A 10 -7.16 -56.74 -1.40
N ALA A 11 -8.29 -57.01 -0.71
CA ALA A 11 -9.32 -55.97 -0.43
C ALA A 11 -8.82 -54.87 0.55
N LEU A 12 -7.94 -55.21 1.49
CA LEU A 12 -7.42 -54.26 2.48
C LEU A 12 -6.39 -53.30 1.88
N HIS A 13 -5.63 -53.72 0.87
CA HIS A 13 -4.64 -52.84 0.20
C HIS A 13 -5.27 -51.86 -0.77
N TYR A 14 -6.41 -52.23 -1.42
CA TYR A 14 -7.15 -51.30 -2.30
C TYR A 14 -7.88 -50.20 -1.53
N ALA A 15 -8.40 -50.49 -0.35
CA ALA A 15 -9.05 -49.48 0.48
C ALA A 15 -8.09 -48.47 1.05
N ALA A 16 -6.86 -48.87 1.41
CA ALA A 16 -5.83 -47.97 1.89
C ALA A 16 -5.27 -47.03 0.80
N MET A 17 -5.13 -47.51 -0.44
CA MET A 17 -4.68 -46.67 -1.57
C MET A 17 -5.73 -45.64 -2.02
N LEU A 18 -7.02 -45.97 -1.97
CA LEU A 18 -8.10 -45.04 -2.32
C LEU A 18 -8.25 -43.92 -1.26
N SER A 19 -8.06 -44.23 0.02
CA SER A 19 -8.11 -43.22 1.08
C SER A 19 -6.97 -42.22 0.99
N SER A 20 -5.77 -42.67 0.64
CA SER A 20 -4.60 -41.80 0.50
C SER A 20 -4.69 -40.88 -0.74
N ALA A 21 -5.26 -41.38 -1.85
CA ALA A 21 -5.41 -40.58 -3.07
C ALA A 21 -6.49 -39.48 -2.91
N VAL A 22 -7.57 -39.75 -2.17
CA VAL A 22 -8.63 -38.77 -1.89
C VAL A 22 -8.10 -37.67 -0.95
N ALA A 23 -7.32 -38.03 0.08
CA ALA A 23 -6.75 -37.06 1.00
C ALA A 23 -5.75 -36.10 0.31
N VAL A 24 -4.90 -36.61 -0.59
CA VAL A 24 -3.96 -35.80 -1.37
C VAL A 24 -4.69 -34.87 -2.34
N LEU A 25 -5.74 -35.32 -2.99
CA LEU A 25 -6.56 -34.51 -3.89
C LEU A 25 -7.34 -33.39 -3.18
N VAL A 26 -7.82 -33.63 -1.97
CA VAL A 26 -8.50 -32.61 -1.16
C VAL A 26 -7.52 -31.55 -0.68
N VAL A 27 -6.34 -31.93 -0.20
CA VAL A 27 -5.29 -30.99 0.25
C VAL A 27 -4.80 -30.16 -0.94
N ALA A 28 -4.56 -30.76 -2.11
CA ALA A 28 -4.13 -30.03 -3.30
C ALA A 28 -5.20 -29.04 -3.79
N ARG A 29 -6.48 -29.40 -3.75
CA ARG A 29 -7.59 -28.50 -4.13
C ARG A 29 -7.76 -27.35 -3.15
N VAL A 30 -7.57 -27.57 -1.87
CA VAL A 30 -7.62 -26.50 -0.85
C VAL A 30 -6.45 -25.55 -1.01
N ALA A 31 -5.24 -26.06 -1.25
CA ALA A 31 -4.05 -25.22 -1.48
C ALA A 31 -4.17 -24.37 -2.76
N VAL A 32 -4.66 -24.95 -3.86
CA VAL A 32 -4.91 -24.22 -5.12
C VAL A 32 -6.01 -23.18 -4.97
N ALA A 33 -7.07 -23.46 -4.20
CA ALA A 33 -8.13 -22.50 -3.94
C ALA A 33 -7.66 -21.35 -3.03
N GLN A 34 -6.80 -21.62 -2.06
CA GLN A 34 -6.20 -20.58 -1.22
C GLN A 34 -5.22 -19.69 -1.99
N ASP A 35 -4.43 -20.24 -2.92
CA ASP A 35 -3.54 -19.45 -3.78
C ASP A 35 -4.31 -18.60 -4.79
N SER A 36 -5.40 -19.11 -5.34
CA SER A 36 -6.26 -18.34 -6.24
C SER A 36 -7.00 -17.21 -5.51
N ALA A 37 -7.41 -17.41 -4.28
CA ALA A 37 -8.02 -16.36 -3.45
C ALA A 37 -7.02 -15.25 -3.08
N LYS A 38 -5.75 -15.58 -2.84
CA LYS A 38 -4.68 -14.62 -2.61
C LYS A 38 -4.34 -13.77 -3.84
N ASN A 39 -4.55 -14.30 -5.04
CA ASN A 39 -4.21 -13.63 -6.30
C ASN A 39 -5.36 -12.85 -6.92
N SER A 40 -6.59 -12.99 -6.45
CA SER A 40 -7.71 -12.20 -6.94
C SER A 40 -7.68 -10.78 -6.35
N ALA A 41 -7.89 -9.77 -7.19
CA ALA A 41 -8.07 -8.40 -6.71
C ALA A 41 -9.35 -8.34 -5.86
N PRO A 42 -9.31 -7.69 -4.67
CA PRO A 42 -10.50 -7.50 -3.86
C PRO A 42 -11.49 -6.57 -4.56
N ASN A 43 -12.74 -6.59 -4.12
CA ASN A 43 -13.72 -5.62 -4.59
C ASN A 43 -13.45 -4.26 -3.93
N TYR A 44 -12.56 -3.46 -4.54
CA TYR A 44 -12.18 -2.16 -4.00
C TYR A 44 -13.37 -1.22 -3.83
N ALA A 45 -14.33 -1.25 -4.75
CA ALA A 45 -15.54 -0.42 -4.65
C ALA A 45 -16.34 -0.74 -3.39
N ALA A 46 -16.51 -2.01 -3.05
CA ALA A 46 -17.18 -2.41 -1.81
C ALA A 46 -16.38 -1.98 -0.56
N LEU A 47 -15.05 -2.03 -0.60
CA LEU A 47 -14.21 -1.58 0.52
C LEU A 47 -14.29 -0.07 0.72
N VAL A 48 -14.32 0.72 -0.36
CA VAL A 48 -14.51 2.18 -0.30
C VAL A 48 -15.92 2.52 0.20
N ALA A 49 -16.94 1.76 -0.22
CA ALA A 49 -18.33 1.98 0.20
C ALA A 49 -18.68 1.38 1.59
N ALA A 50 -17.72 0.79 2.30
CA ALA A 50 -17.98 0.09 3.56
C ALA A 50 -18.71 1.01 4.58
N PRO A 51 -19.81 0.55 5.20
CA PRO A 51 -20.69 1.40 6.01
C PRO A 51 -20.06 1.90 7.30
N ASP A 52 -19.02 1.23 7.79
CA ASP A 52 -18.28 1.55 9.00
C ASP A 52 -17.16 2.58 8.79
N ARG A 53 -16.98 3.10 7.57
CA ARG A 53 -16.07 4.24 7.30
C ARG A 53 -16.67 5.55 7.80
N THR A 54 -15.81 6.45 8.27
CA THR A 54 -16.24 7.73 8.84
C THR A 54 -16.77 8.69 7.77
N GLU A 55 -17.64 9.62 8.17
CA GLU A 55 -18.11 10.68 7.28
C GLU A 55 -16.95 11.58 6.78
N ALA A 56 -15.96 11.86 7.64
CA ALA A 56 -14.77 12.59 7.24
C ALA A 56 -13.96 11.88 6.14
N ASP A 57 -13.96 10.53 6.14
CA ASP A 57 -13.32 9.77 5.08
C ASP A 57 -14.10 9.84 3.78
N ARG A 58 -15.45 9.78 3.83
CA ARG A 58 -16.31 9.93 2.64
C ARG A 58 -16.17 11.30 2.00
N GLN A 59 -16.03 12.37 2.80
CA GLN A 59 -15.72 13.70 2.30
C GLN A 59 -14.34 13.76 1.64
N THR A 60 -13.37 13.02 2.18
CA THR A 60 -12.04 12.90 1.58
C THR A 60 -12.10 12.12 0.26
N ASP A 61 -12.93 11.08 0.17
CA ASP A 61 -13.15 10.28 -1.03
C ASP A 61 -13.58 11.13 -2.25
N GLN A 62 -14.45 12.14 -2.01
CA GLN A 62 -14.92 13.04 -3.07
C GLN A 62 -13.80 13.81 -3.78
N ARG A 63 -12.70 14.06 -3.07
CA ARG A 63 -11.53 14.76 -3.59
C ARG A 63 -10.45 13.82 -4.09
N ARG A 64 -10.29 12.65 -3.45
CA ARG A 64 -9.14 11.76 -3.67
C ARG A 64 -9.43 10.52 -4.50
N ASP A 65 -10.66 10.31 -4.96
CA ASP A 65 -11.05 9.11 -5.73
C ASP A 65 -10.25 7.85 -5.33
N PRO A 66 -10.46 7.31 -4.12
CA PRO A 66 -9.63 6.23 -3.60
C PRO A 66 -9.76 4.94 -4.40
N LEU A 67 -10.84 4.79 -5.16
CA LEU A 67 -11.04 3.62 -6.02
C LEU A 67 -9.94 3.54 -7.09
N GLN A 68 -9.66 4.65 -7.77
CA GLN A 68 -8.62 4.70 -8.80
C GLN A 68 -7.24 4.44 -8.21
N LEU A 69 -6.95 5.01 -7.03
CA LEU A 69 -5.70 4.74 -6.31
C LEU A 69 -5.55 3.25 -5.99
N LEU A 70 -6.59 2.60 -5.47
CA LEU A 70 -6.55 1.17 -5.11
C LEU A 70 -6.38 0.29 -6.35
N VAL A 71 -7.06 0.62 -7.46
CA VAL A 71 -6.88 -0.09 -8.74
C VAL A 71 -5.44 0.05 -9.24
N PHE A 72 -4.87 1.25 -9.19
CA PHE A 72 -3.51 1.53 -9.65
C PHE A 72 -2.44 0.89 -8.75
N ALA A 73 -2.55 1.05 -7.44
CA ALA A 73 -1.62 0.46 -6.48
C ALA A 73 -1.73 -1.07 -6.41
N ALA A 74 -2.93 -1.59 -6.64
CA ALA A 74 -3.29 -3.00 -6.67
C ALA A 74 -2.90 -3.80 -5.41
N PRO A 75 -3.20 -3.31 -4.17
CA PRO A 75 -2.99 -4.09 -2.97
C PRO A 75 -3.88 -5.33 -2.96
N ARG A 76 -3.41 -6.44 -2.36
CA ARG A 76 -4.13 -7.72 -2.34
C ARG A 76 -4.12 -8.35 -0.95
N PRO A 77 -5.06 -9.24 -0.64
CA PRO A 77 -5.07 -9.99 0.61
C PRO A 77 -3.72 -10.67 0.88
N GLY A 78 -3.24 -10.55 2.11
CA GLY A 78 -1.98 -11.13 2.55
C GLY A 78 -0.73 -10.31 2.28
N MET A 79 -0.81 -9.17 1.59
CA MET A 79 0.33 -8.29 1.35
C MET A 79 0.82 -7.62 2.64
N LYS A 80 2.13 -7.34 2.68
CA LYS A 80 2.78 -6.45 3.63
C LYS A 80 2.94 -5.09 2.99
N VAL A 81 2.30 -4.07 3.55
CA VAL A 81 2.29 -2.71 3.01
C VAL A 81 2.92 -1.74 4.01
N LEU A 82 3.72 -0.79 3.53
CA LEU A 82 4.13 0.38 4.27
C LEU A 82 3.41 1.60 3.70
N ASP A 83 2.73 2.36 4.55
CA ASP A 83 2.15 3.66 4.21
C ASP A 83 2.99 4.75 4.86
N MET A 84 3.81 5.44 4.07
CA MET A 84 4.74 6.48 4.49
C MET A 84 4.01 7.80 4.70
N GLY A 85 4.29 8.48 5.81
CA GLY A 85 3.62 9.73 6.13
C GLY A 85 2.10 9.53 6.28
N ALA A 86 1.70 8.47 6.98
CA ALA A 86 0.31 8.02 7.11
C ALA A 86 -0.67 9.10 7.62
N GLY A 87 -0.16 10.14 8.31
CA GLY A 87 -0.96 11.22 8.87
C GLY A 87 -2.05 10.68 9.80
N GLY A 88 -3.31 11.03 9.53
CA GLY A 88 -4.47 10.51 10.25
C GLY A 88 -4.94 9.13 9.79
N GLY A 89 -4.22 8.45 8.91
CA GLY A 89 -4.43 7.06 8.54
C GLY A 89 -5.53 6.82 7.50
N TYR A 90 -5.89 7.80 6.69
CA TYR A 90 -6.91 7.62 5.65
C TYR A 90 -6.53 6.54 4.62
N SER A 91 -5.36 6.65 4.01
CA SER A 91 -4.81 5.65 3.08
C SER A 91 -4.47 4.34 3.78
N THR A 92 -3.91 4.44 5.00
CA THR A 92 -3.55 3.30 5.83
C THR A 92 -4.74 2.36 6.06
N GLU A 93 -5.91 2.91 6.41
CA GLU A 93 -7.13 2.10 6.62
C GLU A 93 -7.60 1.44 5.31
N LEU A 94 -7.58 2.18 4.20
CA LEU A 94 -7.94 1.62 2.89
C LEU A 94 -7.02 0.44 2.52
N MET A 95 -5.72 0.59 2.72
CA MET A 95 -4.77 -0.51 2.52
C MET A 95 -5.04 -1.67 3.48
N ALA A 96 -5.29 -1.40 4.76
CA ALA A 96 -5.57 -2.42 5.76
C ALA A 96 -6.79 -3.27 5.41
N ARG A 97 -7.87 -2.63 4.96
CA ARG A 97 -9.07 -3.31 4.47
C ARG A 97 -8.80 -4.21 3.26
N THR A 98 -7.90 -3.79 2.36
CA THR A 98 -7.60 -4.57 1.15
C THR A 98 -6.69 -5.75 1.41
N VAL A 99 -5.75 -5.65 2.35
CA VAL A 99 -4.80 -6.73 2.62
C VAL A 99 -5.30 -7.75 3.66
N ALA A 100 -6.41 -7.44 4.35
CA ALA A 100 -7.04 -8.36 5.30
C ALA A 100 -7.48 -9.67 4.62
N PRO A 101 -7.62 -10.79 5.40
CA PRO A 101 -7.38 -10.89 6.85
C PRO A 101 -5.94 -11.22 7.24
N THR A 102 -5.06 -11.57 6.30
CA THR A 102 -3.72 -12.13 6.59
C THR A 102 -2.57 -11.15 6.32
N GLY A 103 -2.86 -10.02 5.67
CA GLY A 103 -1.87 -8.97 5.41
C GLY A 103 -1.72 -8.01 6.59
N VAL A 104 -0.66 -7.20 6.52
CA VAL A 104 -0.33 -6.18 7.52
C VAL A 104 -0.02 -4.86 6.85
N VAL A 105 -0.41 -3.75 7.49
CA VAL A 105 -0.05 -2.40 7.05
C VAL A 105 0.75 -1.71 8.15
N TYR A 106 1.93 -1.28 7.82
CA TYR A 106 2.77 -0.44 8.66
C TYR A 106 2.46 1.02 8.32
N GLY A 107 1.81 1.74 9.23
CA GLY A 107 1.54 3.17 9.09
C GLY A 107 2.67 3.97 9.74
N GLN A 108 3.58 4.53 8.92
CA GLN A 108 4.70 5.31 9.43
C GLN A 108 4.30 6.78 9.56
N ASN A 109 4.61 7.36 10.72
CA ASN A 109 4.54 8.79 10.98
C ASN A 109 5.83 9.26 11.65
N PRO A 110 6.30 10.49 11.40
CA PRO A 110 7.43 11.04 12.14
C PRO A 110 7.04 11.32 13.60
N ASP A 111 8.03 11.37 14.46
CA ASP A 111 7.85 12.00 15.77
C ASP A 111 7.50 13.48 15.57
N GLY A 112 6.53 14.01 16.29
CA GLY A 112 6.03 15.38 16.08
C GLY A 112 4.88 15.50 15.09
N LEU A 113 4.25 14.38 14.71
CA LEU A 113 2.94 14.44 14.04
C LEU A 113 1.96 15.28 14.86
N GLY A 114 1.29 16.24 14.20
CA GLY A 114 0.33 17.15 14.88
C GLY A 114 -0.77 16.37 15.62
N GLU A 115 -1.13 16.83 16.82
CA GLU A 115 -2.04 16.14 17.76
C GLU A 115 -3.36 15.70 17.11
N ARG A 116 -3.93 16.50 16.22
CA ARG A 116 -5.18 16.14 15.52
C ARG A 116 -5.02 14.93 14.60
N ALA A 117 -3.91 14.84 13.88
CA ALA A 117 -3.63 13.69 12.99
C ALA A 117 -3.30 12.45 13.82
N LYS A 118 -2.52 12.60 14.89
CA LYS A 118 -2.20 11.55 15.85
C LYS A 118 -3.45 10.94 16.46
N ALA A 119 -4.35 11.77 16.99
CA ALA A 119 -5.60 11.31 17.59
C ALA A 119 -6.50 10.56 16.60
N ARG A 120 -6.54 11.02 15.33
CA ARG A 120 -7.27 10.30 14.26
C ARG A 120 -6.65 8.93 13.95
N PHE A 121 -5.32 8.87 13.84
CA PHE A 121 -4.62 7.63 13.60
C PHE A 121 -4.85 6.64 14.74
N GLU A 122 -4.70 7.06 15.99
CA GLU A 122 -4.95 6.23 17.17
C GLU A 122 -6.40 5.73 17.27
N ALA A 123 -7.36 6.56 16.86
CA ALA A 123 -8.76 6.15 16.79
C ALA A 123 -8.97 5.03 15.76
N ARG A 124 -8.29 5.08 14.59
CA ARG A 124 -8.35 4.02 13.57
C ARG A 124 -7.81 2.69 14.06
N LEU A 125 -6.72 2.68 14.82
CA LEU A 125 -6.14 1.46 15.38
C LEU A 125 -7.13 0.69 16.27
N LYS A 126 -8.13 1.37 16.83
CA LYS A 126 -9.17 0.78 17.70
C LYS A 126 -10.37 0.22 16.93
N THR A 127 -10.46 0.44 15.63
CA THR A 127 -11.56 -0.06 14.79
C THR A 127 -11.29 -1.50 14.34
N PRO A 128 -12.33 -2.25 13.94
CA PRO A 128 -12.14 -3.57 13.31
C PRO A 128 -11.21 -3.51 12.08
N ALA A 129 -11.30 -2.46 11.27
CA ALA A 129 -10.44 -2.26 10.10
C ALA A 129 -8.98 -1.92 10.46
N GLY A 130 -8.72 -1.51 11.70
CA GLY A 130 -7.39 -1.17 12.20
C GLY A 130 -6.60 -2.34 12.81
N GLN A 131 -7.21 -3.51 12.95
CA GLN A 131 -6.61 -4.66 13.67
C GLN A 131 -5.32 -5.18 13.04
N ASN A 132 -5.11 -4.97 11.75
CA ASN A 132 -3.91 -5.35 11.02
C ASN A 132 -3.01 -4.14 10.67
N ILE A 133 -3.20 -3.00 11.35
CA ILE A 133 -2.34 -1.83 11.25
C ILE A 133 -1.32 -1.84 12.39
N VAL A 134 -0.05 -1.69 12.05
CA VAL A 134 1.07 -1.49 12.97
C VAL A 134 1.53 -0.05 12.87
N SER A 135 1.45 0.69 13.97
CA SER A 135 1.96 2.06 14.04
C SER A 135 3.48 2.09 14.14
N LEU A 136 4.13 2.83 13.26
CA LEU A 136 5.56 3.09 13.30
C LEU A 136 5.81 4.59 13.49
N VAL A 137 6.37 4.98 14.64
CA VAL A 137 6.82 6.36 14.89
C VAL A 137 8.33 6.39 14.63
N ARG A 138 8.72 6.90 13.44
CA ARG A 138 10.11 6.89 12.98
C ARG A 138 10.38 8.08 12.04
N PRO A 139 11.61 8.57 11.95
CA PRO A 139 11.97 9.63 11.02
C PRO A 139 11.84 9.15 9.56
N PHE A 140 11.67 10.08 8.62
CA PHE A 140 11.50 9.73 7.21
C PHE A 140 12.75 9.10 6.58
N ASP A 141 13.94 9.48 6.99
CA ASP A 141 15.21 8.91 6.51
C ASP A 141 15.58 7.57 7.17
N ASP A 142 14.79 7.14 8.18
CA ASP A 142 14.86 5.80 8.77
C ASP A 142 13.46 5.23 9.05
N PRO A 143 12.60 5.04 8.01
CA PRO A 143 11.17 4.87 8.17
C PRO A 143 10.74 3.52 8.72
N VAL A 144 11.58 2.51 8.60
CA VAL A 144 11.26 1.14 9.03
C VAL A 144 12.36 0.52 9.87
N PRO A 145 12.02 -0.22 10.92
CA PRO A 145 13.00 -0.99 11.66
C PRO A 145 13.51 -2.20 10.82
N PRO A 146 14.69 -2.77 11.12
CA PRO A 146 15.31 -3.82 10.29
C PRO A 146 14.47 -5.09 10.09
N GLU A 147 13.56 -5.38 11.00
CA GLU A 147 12.63 -6.52 10.91
C GLU A 147 11.49 -6.30 9.91
N VAL A 148 11.17 -5.05 9.57
CA VAL A 148 10.16 -4.70 8.54
C VAL A 148 10.83 -4.74 7.17
N ARG A 149 10.70 -5.88 6.52
CA ARG A 149 11.31 -6.19 5.21
C ARG A 149 10.41 -7.10 4.40
N GLU A 150 10.79 -7.33 3.14
CA GLU A 150 10.01 -8.11 2.18
C GLU A 150 8.60 -7.53 2.01
N LEU A 151 8.53 -6.19 1.92
CA LEU A 151 7.29 -5.49 1.65
C LEU A 151 6.84 -5.72 0.21
N ASP A 152 5.55 -5.90 0.01
CA ASP A 152 4.93 -6.04 -1.31
C ASP A 152 4.68 -4.67 -1.95
N LEU A 153 4.29 -3.69 -1.14
CA LEU A 153 3.89 -2.37 -1.58
C LEU A 153 4.32 -1.32 -0.55
N ILE A 154 4.77 -0.18 -1.05
CA ILE A 154 4.92 1.06 -0.28
C ILE A 154 4.04 2.11 -0.94
N THR A 155 3.29 2.86 -0.14
CA THR A 155 2.57 4.07 -0.56
C THR A 155 3.18 5.29 0.11
N PHE A 156 3.35 6.39 -0.63
CA PHE A 156 3.83 7.66 -0.10
C PHE A 156 3.05 8.80 -0.77
N LEU A 157 1.99 9.26 -0.08
CA LEU A 157 0.95 10.06 -0.70
C LEU A 157 0.91 11.48 -0.12
N PHE A 158 1.18 12.47 -0.98
CA PHE A 158 1.05 13.90 -0.68
C PHE A 158 1.93 14.41 0.46
N PHE A 159 3.13 13.85 0.60
CA PHE A 159 4.07 14.26 1.63
C PHE A 159 5.53 14.29 1.17
N TYR A 160 5.86 13.79 -0.01
CA TYR A 160 7.25 13.78 -0.46
C TYR A 160 7.79 15.21 -0.63
N HIS A 161 6.98 16.16 -1.12
CA HIS A 161 7.36 17.57 -1.25
C HIS A 161 7.78 18.19 0.09
N ASP A 162 7.19 17.79 1.22
CA ASP A 162 7.55 18.32 2.53
C ASP A 162 8.97 17.90 2.94
N THR A 163 9.42 16.71 2.53
CA THR A 163 10.79 16.25 2.79
C THR A 163 11.85 17.11 2.12
N THR A 164 11.49 17.96 1.15
CA THR A 164 12.44 18.83 0.43
C THR A 164 12.96 19.99 1.28
N TYR A 165 12.22 20.39 2.32
CA TYR A 165 12.61 21.46 3.24
C TYR A 165 12.70 21.02 4.71
N MET A 166 12.36 19.77 5.00
CA MET A 166 12.58 19.15 6.30
C MET A 166 14.03 18.67 6.42
N PRO A 167 14.56 18.47 7.65
CA PRO A 167 15.90 17.91 7.86
C PRO A 167 15.89 16.38 7.59
N VAL A 168 15.64 16.01 6.34
CA VAL A 168 15.52 14.61 5.87
C VAL A 168 16.57 14.34 4.80
N ASP A 169 17.41 13.32 4.99
CA ASP A 169 18.25 12.77 3.91
C ASP A 169 17.36 11.92 2.98
N ARG A 170 16.82 12.58 1.93
CA ARG A 170 15.95 11.90 0.95
C ARG A 170 16.65 10.77 0.22
N ALA A 171 17.96 10.88 0.00
CA ALA A 171 18.71 9.79 -0.64
C ALA A 171 18.79 8.57 0.29
N ALA A 172 19.02 8.76 1.59
CA ALA A 172 18.98 7.69 2.57
C ALA A 172 17.55 7.09 2.68
N MET A 173 16.53 7.96 2.77
CA MET A 173 15.11 7.55 2.76
C MET A 173 14.82 6.63 1.58
N ASN A 174 15.08 7.07 0.37
CA ASN A 174 14.75 6.32 -0.84
C ASN A 174 15.51 4.98 -0.92
N ARG A 175 16.80 4.94 -0.51
CA ARG A 175 17.55 3.68 -0.42
C ARG A 175 16.96 2.70 0.60
N LYS A 176 16.48 3.19 1.75
CA LYS A 176 15.83 2.35 2.76
C LYS A 176 14.48 1.81 2.30
N LEU A 177 13.67 2.63 1.61
CA LEU A 177 12.44 2.17 0.98
C LEU A 177 12.72 1.07 -0.05
N TYR A 178 13.76 1.28 -0.89
CA TYR A 178 14.18 0.25 -1.85
C TYR A 178 14.61 -1.04 -1.15
N ALA A 179 15.42 -0.94 -0.11
CA ALA A 179 15.90 -2.11 0.64
C ALA A 179 14.75 -2.89 1.31
N ALA A 180 13.74 -2.19 1.85
CA ALA A 180 12.62 -2.79 2.55
C ALA A 180 11.65 -3.56 1.64
N LEU A 181 11.60 -3.25 0.34
CA LEU A 181 10.78 -3.98 -0.62
C LEU A 181 11.39 -5.35 -0.97
N LYS A 182 10.54 -6.34 -1.21
CA LYS A 182 10.95 -7.58 -1.88
C LYS A 182 11.30 -7.34 -3.35
N PRO A 183 12.05 -8.23 -4.02
CA PRO A 183 12.20 -8.18 -5.48
C PRO A 183 10.83 -8.16 -6.17
N GLY A 184 10.62 -7.22 -7.09
CA GLY A 184 9.34 -7.01 -7.77
C GLY A 184 8.29 -6.28 -6.93
N GLY A 185 8.58 -5.90 -5.69
CA GLY A 185 7.72 -5.04 -4.88
C GLY A 185 7.58 -3.64 -5.47
N ALA A 186 6.47 -2.97 -5.18
CA ALA A 186 6.12 -1.69 -5.78
C ALA A 186 6.18 -0.52 -4.78
N LEU A 187 6.56 0.65 -5.28
CA LEU A 187 6.42 1.93 -4.60
C LEU A 187 5.45 2.80 -5.40
N VAL A 188 4.37 3.26 -4.77
CA VAL A 188 3.42 4.22 -5.35
C VAL A 188 3.57 5.54 -4.62
N ILE A 189 3.93 6.57 -5.38
CA ILE A 189 4.06 7.95 -4.87
C ILE A 189 3.06 8.83 -5.61
N ALA A 190 2.36 9.67 -4.87
CA ALA A 190 1.55 10.74 -5.43
C ALA A 190 1.89 12.06 -4.73
N ASP A 191 1.94 13.13 -5.51
CA ASP A 191 2.19 14.45 -4.94
C ASP A 191 1.60 15.57 -5.81
N HIS A 192 1.58 16.80 -5.28
CA HIS A 192 1.07 17.98 -5.94
C HIS A 192 2.08 18.50 -6.96
N SER A 193 1.63 18.64 -8.22
CA SER A 193 2.50 19.03 -9.33
C SER A 193 2.99 20.48 -9.21
N ALA A 194 4.29 20.69 -9.31
CA ALA A 194 4.89 21.99 -9.55
C ALA A 194 4.99 22.27 -11.07
N LYS A 195 5.39 23.48 -11.45
CA LYS A 195 5.73 23.80 -12.85
C LYS A 195 7.03 23.11 -13.28
N ALA A 196 7.13 22.83 -14.56
CA ALA A 196 8.39 22.35 -15.13
C ALA A 196 9.53 23.35 -14.87
N GLY A 197 10.65 22.85 -14.35
CA GLY A 197 11.81 23.65 -13.97
C GLY A 197 11.84 24.13 -12.52
N ASP A 198 10.74 23.99 -11.76
CA ASP A 198 10.71 24.34 -10.32
C ASP A 198 11.47 23.34 -9.46
N GLY A 199 11.63 22.10 -9.93
CA GLY A 199 12.32 21.04 -9.20
C GLY A 199 11.72 20.80 -7.83
N THR A 200 12.53 20.98 -6.77
CA THR A 200 12.15 20.88 -5.37
C THR A 200 12.02 22.25 -4.68
N ALA A 201 12.29 23.36 -5.38
CA ALA A 201 12.48 24.69 -4.78
C ALA A 201 11.18 25.25 -4.15
N VAL A 202 10.03 24.83 -4.65
CA VAL A 202 8.72 25.35 -4.23
C VAL A 202 8.02 24.49 -3.17
N GLY A 203 8.68 23.43 -2.67
CA GLY A 203 8.12 22.54 -1.66
C GLY A 203 7.62 23.27 -0.42
N LYS A 204 8.45 24.17 0.14
CA LYS A 204 8.10 24.93 1.34
C LYS A 204 7.05 26.03 1.10
N THR A 205 7.02 26.62 -0.09
CA THR A 205 6.20 27.82 -0.37
C THR A 205 4.85 27.47 -0.99
N LEU A 206 4.83 26.54 -1.92
CA LEU A 206 3.63 26.13 -2.64
C LEU A 206 3.11 24.76 -2.22
N HIS A 207 3.88 23.98 -1.44
CA HIS A 207 3.63 22.58 -1.11
C HIS A 207 3.46 21.73 -2.37
N ARG A 208 4.40 21.87 -3.31
CA ARG A 208 4.42 21.19 -4.60
C ARG A 208 5.83 20.70 -4.93
N ILE A 209 5.93 19.73 -5.82
CA ILE A 209 7.20 19.22 -6.35
C ILE A 209 7.03 18.92 -7.84
N GLU A 210 8.08 19.10 -8.63
CA GLU A 210 8.10 18.68 -10.02
C GLU A 210 8.20 17.14 -10.08
N ASP A 211 7.31 16.50 -10.86
CA ASP A 211 7.24 15.05 -11.01
C ASP A 211 8.54 14.46 -11.54
N GLU A 212 9.19 15.14 -12.49
CA GLU A 212 10.49 14.74 -13.04
C GLU A 212 11.62 14.81 -12.00
N ALA A 213 11.60 15.78 -11.09
CA ALA A 213 12.57 15.88 -10.00
C ALA A 213 12.41 14.74 -9.00
N LEU A 214 11.17 14.46 -8.58
CA LEU A 214 10.86 13.32 -7.71
C LEU A 214 11.24 12.00 -8.38
N ARG A 215 10.87 11.81 -9.63
CA ARG A 215 11.19 10.60 -10.39
C ARG A 215 12.69 10.33 -10.41
N ARG A 216 13.52 11.35 -10.73
CA ARG A 216 14.98 11.20 -10.73
C ARG A 216 15.53 10.76 -9.38
N GLU A 217 15.06 11.35 -8.27
CA GLU A 217 15.52 10.97 -6.93
C GLU A 217 15.19 9.50 -6.60
N ILE A 218 14.03 9.02 -7.02
CA ILE A 218 13.58 7.64 -6.81
C ILE A 218 14.38 6.67 -7.70
N GLU A 219 14.59 7.02 -8.98
CA GLU A 219 15.36 6.19 -9.92
C GLU A 219 16.84 6.06 -9.49
N ILE A 220 17.45 7.12 -8.94
CA ILE A 220 18.80 7.07 -8.37
C ILE A 220 18.92 6.05 -7.24
N ALA A 221 17.87 5.81 -6.47
CA ALA A 221 17.85 4.78 -5.43
C ALA A 221 17.74 3.33 -5.96
N GLY A 222 17.58 3.16 -7.28
CA GLY A 222 17.52 1.87 -7.97
C GLY A 222 16.15 1.45 -8.46
N PHE A 223 15.12 2.22 -8.19
CA PHE A 223 13.76 1.95 -8.66
C PHE A 223 13.63 2.15 -10.17
N LYS A 224 12.66 1.44 -10.77
CA LYS A 224 12.28 1.63 -12.19
C LYS A 224 10.83 2.12 -12.27
N LEU A 225 10.58 3.20 -12.99
CA LEU A 225 9.23 3.65 -13.27
C LEU A 225 8.53 2.60 -14.15
N VAL A 226 7.34 2.14 -13.70
CA VAL A 226 6.55 1.11 -14.41
C VAL A 226 5.13 1.57 -14.72
N GLY A 227 4.71 2.74 -14.23
CA GLY A 227 3.39 3.28 -14.54
C GLY A 227 3.20 4.71 -14.03
N GLN A 228 2.27 5.41 -14.69
CA GLN A 228 1.76 6.72 -14.29
C GLN A 228 0.24 6.66 -14.26
N GLY A 229 -0.37 7.28 -13.25
CA GLY A 229 -1.81 7.49 -13.17
C GLY A 229 -2.15 8.93 -13.55
N ASP A 230 -3.21 9.10 -14.31
CA ASP A 230 -3.73 10.41 -14.77
C ASP A 230 -5.05 10.80 -14.09
N PHE A 231 -5.56 9.96 -13.20
CA PHE A 231 -6.86 10.10 -12.56
C PHE A 231 -6.96 11.27 -11.56
N TRP A 232 -5.85 11.92 -11.21
CA TRP A 232 -5.78 13.14 -10.38
C TRP A 232 -5.15 14.33 -11.14
N ARG A 233 -5.04 14.22 -12.48
CA ARG A 233 -4.52 15.33 -13.28
C ARG A 233 -5.59 16.40 -13.46
N HIS A 234 -5.18 17.65 -13.24
CA HIS A 234 -5.97 18.86 -13.43
C HIS A 234 -5.17 19.85 -14.27
N PRO A 235 -5.18 19.70 -15.62
CA PRO A 235 -4.35 20.54 -16.50
C PRO A 235 -4.69 22.03 -16.41
N GLU A 236 -5.89 22.39 -15.93
CA GLU A 236 -6.31 23.77 -15.67
C GLU A 236 -5.63 24.42 -14.45
N ASP A 237 -4.95 23.64 -13.61
CA ASP A 237 -4.18 24.17 -12.47
C ASP A 237 -2.95 24.94 -12.95
N THR A 238 -2.88 26.23 -12.65
CA THR A 238 -1.76 27.11 -13.02
C THR A 238 -0.47 26.81 -12.23
N ARG A 239 -0.56 26.03 -11.14
CA ARG A 239 0.56 25.58 -10.28
C ARG A 239 1.40 26.72 -9.69
N ASP A 240 0.82 27.90 -9.52
CA ASP A 240 1.48 29.12 -9.01
C ASP A 240 0.93 29.58 -7.66
N PHE A 241 0.11 28.78 -7.02
CA PHE A 241 -0.47 29.07 -5.71
C PHE A 241 -0.18 27.93 -4.74
N SER A 242 -0.12 28.28 -3.44
CA SER A 242 0.01 27.29 -2.37
C SER A 242 -1.23 26.41 -2.24
N ILE A 243 -1.02 25.12 -2.02
CA ILE A 243 -2.12 24.19 -1.71
C ILE A 243 -2.49 24.19 -0.22
N GLN A 244 -1.81 24.98 0.60
CA GLN A 244 -2.11 25.16 2.02
C GLN A 244 -2.34 26.64 2.36
N PRO A 245 -3.49 26.98 2.98
CA PRO A 245 -4.62 26.08 3.26
C PRO A 245 -5.21 25.51 1.98
N PRO A 246 -5.96 24.37 2.05
CA PRO A 246 -6.53 23.74 0.87
C PRO A 246 -7.33 24.75 0.04
N PRO A 247 -7.01 24.92 -1.26
CA PRO A 247 -7.66 25.89 -2.10
C PRO A 247 -9.06 25.42 -2.50
N ASN A 248 -9.96 26.36 -2.79
CA ASN A 248 -11.28 26.04 -3.33
C ASN A 248 -11.24 25.97 -4.89
N LYS A 249 -10.29 25.20 -5.41
CA LYS A 249 -10.12 24.96 -6.86
C LYS A 249 -9.33 23.66 -7.06
N PRO A 250 -9.41 23.04 -8.24
CA PRO A 250 -8.65 21.84 -8.55
C PRO A 250 -7.16 22.05 -8.38
N VAL A 251 -6.48 21.03 -7.91
CA VAL A 251 -5.02 20.95 -7.77
C VAL A 251 -4.53 19.80 -8.63
N ASP A 252 -3.59 20.09 -9.52
CA ASP A 252 -2.98 19.05 -10.34
C ASP A 252 -2.05 18.18 -9.51
N GLU A 253 -2.27 16.89 -9.58
CA GLU A 253 -1.54 15.88 -8.82
C GLU A 253 -1.06 14.79 -9.78
N PHE A 254 0.16 14.31 -9.56
CA PHE A 254 0.70 13.17 -10.30
C PHE A 254 0.73 11.91 -9.43
N VAL A 255 0.63 10.77 -10.07
CA VAL A 255 0.75 9.46 -9.43
C VAL A 255 1.74 8.61 -10.21
N LEU A 256 2.80 8.17 -9.55
CA LEU A 256 3.87 7.36 -10.15
C LEU A 256 3.96 6.01 -9.45
N LYS A 257 4.15 4.96 -10.23
CA LYS A 257 4.40 3.61 -9.73
C LYS A 257 5.77 3.14 -10.17
N PHE A 258 6.57 2.78 -9.19
CA PHE A 258 7.92 2.25 -9.40
C PHE A 258 7.98 0.79 -8.93
N GLN A 259 8.97 0.07 -9.44
CA GLN A 259 9.26 -1.31 -9.06
C GLN A 259 10.72 -1.45 -8.64
N LYS A 260 10.97 -2.30 -7.63
CA LYS A 260 12.31 -2.77 -7.24
C LYS A 260 12.83 -3.81 -8.20
#